data_6c6f35caae266a9eb1be24287ab7af0b
#
_entry.id   6c6f35caae266a9eb1be24287ab7af0b
#
_cell.length_a   1.000
_cell.length_b   1.000
_cell.length_c   1.000
_cell.angle_alpha   90.00
_cell.angle_beta   90.00
_cell.angle_gamma   90.00
#
_symmetry.space_group_name_H-M   'P 1'
#
loop_
_entity.id
_entity.type
_entity.pdbx_description
1 polymer ?
#
loop_
_entity_poly.entity_id
_entity_poly.type
_entity_poly.pdbx_seq_one_letter_code
_entity_poly.pdbx_strand_id
1 'polypeptide(L)'
;MKRDGRLGVGIIGAGRVGPVIGAALGGAGHAIVGITSGSDDERAEAVLPGVPVLDALEVVRRSELVVIAVPHAELPGLVAGLAELDAWQPGQLVLHTDPAYGTGVLGPATARGAIPLAVHPAVAFTGTSMDLRQLSHAYAAVTAPAPVLPIAQALAVELGCEPVVVAEESRAAYAEALETATEFSRSIVRQSTELLAQAGIPFPGRYLSALIHSTVDHALTDAGSLGPGPDALAG
;
A
#
# COMPACT_ATOMS: atom_id res chain seq x y z
N MET A 1 -10.00 25.77 16.63
CA MET A 1 -8.79 25.99 15.85
C MET A 1 -9.03 25.25 14.53
N LYS A 2 -9.25 25.95 13.40
CA LYS A 2 -9.38 25.31 12.09
C LYS A 2 -8.04 24.63 11.77
N ARG A 3 -8.03 23.32 11.66
CA ARG A 3 -6.88 22.57 11.11
C ARG A 3 -6.86 22.85 9.61
N ASP A 4 -5.84 23.55 9.14
CA ASP A 4 -5.66 23.85 7.72
C ASP A 4 -5.44 22.53 6.95
N GLY A 5 -6.52 21.97 6.36
CA GLY A 5 -6.47 20.90 5.36
C GLY A 5 -5.92 19.54 5.80
N ARG A 6 -5.62 19.32 7.07
CA ARG A 6 -5.05 18.06 7.59
C ARG A 6 -6.13 17.17 8.20
N LEU A 7 -6.14 15.89 7.82
CA LEU A 7 -7.15 14.92 8.23
C LEU A 7 -6.77 14.20 9.53
N GLY A 8 -7.79 13.78 10.29
CA GLY A 8 -7.64 12.72 11.29
C GLY A 8 -7.61 11.36 10.59
N VAL A 9 -6.48 10.66 10.66
CA VAL A 9 -6.26 9.38 9.96
C VAL A 9 -6.27 8.23 10.94
N GLY A 10 -7.11 7.24 10.69
CA GLY A 10 -7.13 5.97 11.41
C GLY A 10 -6.60 4.84 10.54
N ILE A 11 -5.87 3.92 11.16
CA ILE A 11 -5.23 2.79 10.47
C ILE A 11 -5.87 1.48 10.92
N ILE A 12 -6.42 0.71 10.00
CA ILE A 12 -6.86 -0.66 10.25
C ILE A 12 -5.85 -1.62 9.62
N GLY A 13 -5.13 -2.35 10.48
CA GLY A 13 -4.06 -3.28 10.10
C GLY A 13 -2.68 -2.82 10.57
N ALA A 14 -2.20 -3.37 11.69
CA ALA A 14 -0.86 -3.13 12.23
C ALA A 14 0.18 -4.13 11.70
N GLY A 15 0.02 -4.58 10.45
CA GLY A 15 1.00 -5.41 9.76
C GLY A 15 2.23 -4.63 9.29
N ARG A 16 2.79 -5.02 8.13
CA ARG A 16 3.98 -4.34 7.58
C ARG A 16 3.64 -3.03 6.87
N VAL A 17 2.43 -2.89 6.36
CA VAL A 17 2.00 -1.76 5.52
C VAL A 17 1.41 -0.63 6.35
N GLY A 18 0.42 -0.92 7.20
CA GLY A 18 -0.37 0.07 7.92
C GLY A 18 0.47 1.08 8.72
N PRO A 19 1.39 0.64 9.60
CA PRO A 19 2.23 1.57 10.37
C PRO A 19 3.10 2.47 9.48
N VAL A 20 3.64 1.95 8.37
CA VAL A 20 4.47 2.73 7.43
C VAL A 20 3.63 3.80 6.72
N ILE A 21 2.43 3.43 6.24
CA ILE A 21 1.50 4.39 5.64
C ILE A 21 1.09 5.46 6.66
N GLY A 22 0.78 5.05 7.90
CA GLY A 22 0.49 5.96 9.00
C GLY A 22 1.65 6.93 9.27
N ALA A 23 2.88 6.43 9.33
CA ALA A 23 4.06 7.26 9.55
C ALA A 23 4.31 8.23 8.39
N ALA A 24 4.11 7.81 7.13
CA ALA A 24 4.24 8.67 5.96
C ALA A 24 3.20 9.81 5.99
N LEU A 25 1.92 9.49 6.24
CA LEU A 25 0.85 10.50 6.36
C LEU A 25 1.06 11.42 7.57
N GLY A 26 1.53 10.88 8.70
CA GLY A 26 1.93 11.67 9.86
C GLY A 26 3.06 12.65 9.52
N GLY A 27 4.06 12.21 8.78
CA GLY A 27 5.16 13.03 8.25
C GLY A 27 4.68 14.13 7.30
N ALA A 28 3.63 13.87 6.52
CA ALA A 28 2.94 14.86 5.69
C ALA A 28 2.06 15.83 6.51
N GLY A 29 1.93 15.60 7.82
CA GLY A 29 1.26 16.49 8.79
C GLY A 29 -0.18 16.11 9.10
N HIS A 30 -0.66 14.94 8.71
CA HIS A 30 -1.94 14.41 9.18
C HIS A 30 -1.86 14.00 10.66
N ALA A 31 -3.01 13.99 11.34
CA ALA A 31 -3.09 13.53 12.72
C ALA A 31 -3.44 12.03 12.73
N ILE A 32 -2.54 11.16 13.16
CA ILE A 32 -2.86 9.75 13.29
C ILE A 32 -3.63 9.56 14.60
N VAL A 33 -4.93 9.22 14.50
CA VAL A 33 -5.86 9.20 15.63
C VAL A 33 -5.98 7.84 16.29
N GLY A 34 -5.52 6.78 15.62
CA GLY A 34 -5.51 5.43 16.15
C GLY A 34 -5.08 4.39 15.12
N ILE A 35 -4.66 3.24 15.62
CA ILE A 35 -4.31 2.06 14.83
C ILE A 35 -4.92 0.81 15.50
N THR A 36 -5.34 -0.18 14.73
CA THR A 36 -5.73 -1.46 15.34
C THR A 36 -4.52 -2.28 15.76
N SER A 37 -4.67 -3.18 16.73
CA SER A 37 -3.62 -4.16 17.06
C SER A 37 -3.36 -5.11 15.89
N GLY A 38 -2.20 -5.74 15.88
CA GLY A 38 -1.77 -6.71 14.88
C GLY A 38 -0.96 -7.87 15.47
N SER A 39 -0.30 -8.62 14.62
CA SER A 39 0.53 -9.75 15.03
C SER A 39 1.90 -9.35 15.61
N ASP A 40 2.29 -8.08 15.47
CA ASP A 40 3.61 -7.55 15.89
C ASP A 40 3.47 -6.05 16.24
N ASP A 41 2.88 -5.81 17.40
CA ASP A 41 2.62 -4.44 17.87
C ASP A 41 3.92 -3.70 18.24
N GLU A 42 4.99 -4.41 18.66
CA GLU A 42 6.29 -3.80 18.93
C GLU A 42 6.91 -3.19 17.67
N ARG A 43 6.80 -3.88 16.54
CA ARG A 43 7.26 -3.34 15.24
C ARG A 43 6.40 -2.16 14.81
N ALA A 44 5.09 -2.24 15.00
CA ALA A 44 4.19 -1.15 14.67
C ALA A 44 4.51 0.10 15.49
N GLU A 45 4.74 -0.05 16.80
CA GLU A 45 5.16 1.04 17.69
C GLU A 45 6.53 1.62 17.31
N ALA A 46 7.47 0.80 16.86
CA ALA A 46 8.79 1.28 16.42
C ALA A 46 8.73 2.17 15.16
N VAL A 47 7.72 1.97 14.30
CA VAL A 47 7.54 2.75 13.07
C VAL A 47 6.59 3.93 13.27
N LEU A 48 5.57 3.75 14.11
CA LEU A 48 4.49 4.71 14.36
C LEU A 48 4.28 4.90 15.87
N PRO A 49 5.25 5.54 16.58
CA PRO A 49 5.24 5.61 18.04
C PRO A 49 4.13 6.51 18.58
N GLY A 50 3.62 6.15 19.75
CA GLY A 50 2.70 6.96 20.54
C GLY A 50 1.28 7.06 19.96
N VAL A 51 0.93 6.24 18.97
CA VAL A 51 -0.42 6.20 18.42
C VAL A 51 -1.30 5.25 19.24
N PRO A 52 -2.50 5.67 19.67
CA PRO A 52 -3.39 4.81 20.44
C PRO A 52 -3.79 3.55 19.68
N VAL A 53 -3.69 2.39 20.34
CA VAL A 53 -4.25 1.14 19.82
C VAL A 53 -5.74 1.10 20.17
N LEU A 54 -6.58 0.95 19.16
CA LEU A 54 -8.03 1.00 19.24
C LEU A 54 -8.65 -0.22 18.54
N ASP A 55 -9.92 -0.53 18.82
CA ASP A 55 -10.65 -1.44 17.97
C ASP A 55 -11.04 -0.81 16.62
N ALA A 56 -11.39 -1.63 15.64
CA ALA A 56 -11.67 -1.16 14.28
C ALA A 56 -12.87 -0.19 14.23
N LEU A 57 -13.88 -0.41 15.07
CA LEU A 57 -15.05 0.45 15.14
C LEU A 57 -14.70 1.84 15.68
N GLU A 58 -13.87 1.91 16.72
CA GLU A 58 -13.36 3.18 17.26
C GLU A 58 -12.46 3.90 16.28
N VAL A 59 -11.55 3.17 15.57
CA VAL A 59 -10.72 3.73 14.51
C VAL A 59 -11.59 4.42 13.46
N VAL A 60 -12.62 3.73 12.94
CA VAL A 60 -13.52 4.30 11.93
C VAL A 60 -14.24 5.53 12.46
N ARG A 61 -14.83 5.46 13.65
CA ARG A 61 -15.62 6.57 14.22
C ARG A 61 -14.84 7.84 14.51
N ARG A 62 -13.54 7.73 14.76
CA ARG A 62 -12.65 8.87 15.08
C ARG A 62 -11.96 9.49 13.89
N SER A 63 -12.08 8.89 12.70
CA SER A 63 -11.27 9.21 11.54
C SER A 63 -12.04 9.95 10.46
N GLU A 64 -11.40 10.92 9.82
CA GLU A 64 -11.85 11.54 8.57
C GLU A 64 -11.35 10.75 7.35
N LEU A 65 -10.18 10.11 7.47
CA LEU A 65 -9.61 9.16 6.53
C LEU A 65 -9.33 7.84 7.26
N VAL A 66 -9.92 6.75 6.79
CA VAL A 66 -9.61 5.40 7.25
C VAL A 66 -8.72 4.72 6.22
N VAL A 67 -7.52 4.29 6.64
CA VAL A 67 -6.61 3.46 5.83
C VAL A 67 -6.76 2.01 6.24
N ILE A 68 -7.10 1.15 5.29
CA ILE A 68 -7.26 -0.29 5.50
C ILE A 68 -6.07 -1.02 4.86
N ALA A 69 -5.22 -1.60 5.69
CA ALA A 69 -4.01 -2.32 5.30
C ALA A 69 -4.02 -3.74 5.90
N VAL A 70 -5.07 -4.49 5.60
CA VAL A 70 -5.28 -5.89 6.04
C VAL A 70 -4.96 -6.86 4.90
N PRO A 71 -4.79 -8.16 5.18
CA PRO A 71 -4.64 -9.20 4.15
C PRO A 71 -5.80 -9.18 3.14
N HIS A 72 -5.49 -9.49 1.88
CA HIS A 72 -6.43 -9.52 0.75
C HIS A 72 -7.76 -10.24 1.09
N ALA A 73 -7.66 -11.43 1.67
CA ALA A 73 -8.84 -12.25 2.01
C ALA A 73 -9.73 -11.64 3.11
N GLU A 74 -9.19 -10.75 3.95
CA GLU A 74 -9.92 -10.15 5.07
C GLU A 74 -10.64 -8.86 4.69
N LEU A 75 -10.16 -8.16 3.66
CA LEU A 75 -10.66 -6.84 3.28
C LEU A 75 -12.18 -6.80 3.01
N PRO A 76 -12.76 -7.71 2.19
CA PRO A 76 -14.20 -7.66 1.91
C PRO A 76 -15.06 -7.88 3.16
N GLY A 77 -14.68 -8.87 4.00
CA GLY A 77 -15.40 -9.20 5.24
C GLY A 77 -15.34 -8.08 6.27
N LEU A 78 -14.18 -7.42 6.41
CA LEU A 78 -14.00 -6.27 7.29
C LEU A 78 -14.90 -5.10 6.88
N VAL A 79 -14.89 -4.74 5.61
CA VAL A 79 -15.69 -3.60 5.10
C VAL A 79 -17.18 -3.86 5.25
N ALA A 80 -17.63 -5.07 4.96
CA ALA A 80 -19.03 -5.48 5.14
C ALA A 80 -19.45 -5.48 6.63
N GLY A 81 -18.65 -6.09 7.50
CA GLY A 81 -18.93 -6.15 8.94
C GLY A 81 -19.01 -4.76 9.58
N LEU A 82 -18.12 -3.83 9.21
CA LEU A 82 -18.21 -2.45 9.68
C LEU A 82 -19.44 -1.72 9.13
N ALA A 83 -19.90 -2.05 7.93
CA ALA A 83 -21.15 -1.51 7.37
C ALA A 83 -22.40 -2.04 8.10
N GLU A 84 -22.40 -3.31 8.51
CA GLU A 84 -23.47 -3.90 9.34
C GLU A 84 -23.56 -3.24 10.72
N LEU A 85 -22.41 -2.82 11.28
CA LEU A 85 -22.34 -2.09 12.55
C LEU A 85 -22.64 -0.57 12.41
N ASP A 86 -23.02 -0.13 11.21
CA ASP A 86 -23.28 1.29 10.91
C ASP A 86 -22.12 2.21 11.29
N ALA A 87 -20.89 1.73 11.04
CA ALA A 87 -19.67 2.43 11.46
C ALA A 87 -19.27 3.54 10.49
N TRP A 88 -19.51 3.36 9.19
CA TRP A 88 -19.09 4.28 8.14
C TRP A 88 -19.87 5.60 8.19
N GLN A 89 -19.17 6.71 7.94
CA GLN A 89 -19.75 8.05 8.03
C GLN A 89 -19.87 8.68 6.62
N PRO A 90 -20.96 9.41 6.33
CA PRO A 90 -21.06 10.14 5.08
C PRO A 90 -19.92 11.15 4.90
N GLY A 91 -19.29 11.13 3.72
CA GLY A 91 -18.16 11.98 3.40
C GLY A 91 -16.80 11.52 3.95
N GLN A 92 -16.75 10.45 4.74
CA GLN A 92 -15.52 9.85 5.24
C GLN A 92 -14.71 9.25 4.08
N LEU A 93 -13.43 9.55 4.00
CA LEU A 93 -12.51 8.92 3.05
C LEU A 93 -12.15 7.52 3.54
N VAL A 94 -12.29 6.52 2.68
CA VAL A 94 -11.89 5.15 2.96
C VAL A 94 -10.93 4.68 1.89
N LEU A 95 -9.68 4.45 2.30
CA LEU A 95 -8.58 4.04 1.44
C LEU A 95 -8.13 2.63 1.79
N HIS A 96 -7.99 1.75 0.82
CA HIS A 96 -7.29 0.49 1.01
C HIS A 96 -6.02 0.41 0.19
N THR A 97 -5.10 -0.47 0.62
CA THR A 97 -3.78 -0.65 0.00
C THR A 97 -3.63 -1.98 -0.74
N ASP A 98 -4.72 -2.70 -0.98
CA ASP A 98 -4.68 -3.97 -1.72
C ASP A 98 -4.44 -3.72 -3.21
N PRO A 99 -3.50 -4.45 -3.87
CA PRO A 99 -3.20 -4.25 -5.29
C PRO A 99 -4.30 -4.75 -6.23
N ALA A 100 -5.00 -5.83 -5.86
CA ALA A 100 -5.92 -6.54 -6.75
C ALA A 100 -7.33 -5.94 -6.78
N TYR A 101 -7.73 -5.28 -5.68
CA TYR A 101 -9.02 -4.62 -5.62
C TYR A 101 -8.93 -3.18 -6.10
N GLY A 102 -9.96 -2.74 -6.81
CA GLY A 102 -10.25 -1.33 -7.02
C GLY A 102 -11.20 -0.81 -5.92
N THR A 103 -12.01 0.19 -6.24
CA THR A 103 -12.94 0.78 -5.27
C THR A 103 -14.19 -0.06 -5.03
N GLY A 104 -14.48 -1.02 -5.89
CA GLY A 104 -15.67 -1.89 -5.79
C GLY A 104 -15.76 -2.67 -4.49
N VAL A 105 -14.63 -3.11 -3.91
CA VAL A 105 -14.58 -3.80 -2.62
C VAL A 105 -15.08 -2.94 -1.45
N LEU A 106 -15.03 -1.62 -1.60
CA LEU A 106 -15.55 -0.65 -0.62
C LEU A 106 -17.04 -0.33 -0.81
N GLY A 107 -17.76 -1.07 -1.69
CA GLY A 107 -19.18 -0.89 -1.95
C GLY A 107 -20.06 -0.78 -0.69
N PRO A 108 -19.92 -1.65 0.33
CA PRO A 108 -20.65 -1.54 1.57
C PRO A 108 -20.43 -0.22 2.31
N ALA A 109 -19.21 0.31 2.33
CA ALA A 109 -18.91 1.63 2.92
C ALA A 109 -19.47 2.76 2.07
N THR A 110 -19.36 2.67 0.75
CA THR A 110 -19.91 3.64 -0.20
C THR A 110 -21.42 3.74 -0.09
N ALA A 111 -22.12 2.63 0.12
CA ALA A 111 -23.57 2.61 0.37
C ALA A 111 -23.98 3.38 1.64
N ARG A 112 -23.05 3.62 2.56
CA ARG A 112 -23.23 4.45 3.76
C ARG A 112 -22.75 5.90 3.56
N GLY A 113 -22.35 6.26 2.34
CA GLY A 113 -21.92 7.60 1.97
C GLY A 113 -20.42 7.87 2.14
N ALA A 114 -19.62 6.85 2.40
CA ALA A 114 -18.17 6.98 2.42
C ALA A 114 -17.60 7.13 0.99
N ILE A 115 -16.46 7.76 0.87
CA ILE A 115 -15.76 8.05 -0.38
C ILE A 115 -14.66 6.99 -0.57
N PRO A 116 -14.78 6.10 -1.58
CA PRO A 116 -13.87 4.99 -1.76
C PRO A 116 -12.62 5.38 -2.51
N LEU A 117 -11.44 4.96 -2.03
CA LEU A 117 -10.13 5.18 -2.63
C LEU A 117 -9.33 3.87 -2.59
N ALA A 118 -8.63 3.54 -3.68
CA ALA A 118 -7.65 2.46 -3.72
C ALA A 118 -6.29 3.05 -4.09
N VAL A 119 -5.33 2.98 -3.17
CA VAL A 119 -3.96 3.49 -3.38
C VAL A 119 -2.97 2.42 -2.93
N HIS A 120 -2.26 1.84 -3.88
CA HIS A 120 -1.28 0.79 -3.64
C HIS A 120 0.12 1.27 -4.01
N PRO A 121 1.01 1.59 -3.05
CA PRO A 121 2.41 1.83 -3.33
C PRO A 121 3.11 0.53 -3.80
N ALA A 122 3.80 0.58 -4.93
CA ALA A 122 4.52 -0.56 -5.50
C ALA A 122 5.85 -0.80 -4.77
N VAL A 123 5.77 -1.15 -3.49
CA VAL A 123 6.91 -1.38 -2.59
C VAL A 123 6.76 -2.73 -1.89
N ALA A 124 7.86 -3.48 -1.80
CA ALA A 124 7.92 -4.68 -0.97
C ALA A 124 8.15 -4.30 0.50
N PHE A 125 7.06 -4.05 1.23
CA PHE A 125 7.13 -3.59 2.62
C PHE A 125 7.79 -4.60 3.56
N THR A 126 8.74 -4.12 4.33
CA THR A 126 9.40 -4.85 5.43
C THR A 126 8.75 -4.57 6.78
N GLY A 127 8.00 -3.47 6.88
CA GLY A 127 7.39 -2.96 8.11
C GLY A 127 8.39 -2.21 8.98
N THR A 128 9.40 -1.59 8.38
CA THR A 128 10.43 -0.80 9.07
C THR A 128 10.48 0.64 8.54
N SER A 129 11.16 1.54 9.26
CA SER A 129 11.37 2.92 8.83
C SER A 129 12.16 3.04 7.51
N MET A 130 12.82 1.98 7.05
CA MET A 130 13.48 1.96 5.74
C MET A 130 12.48 2.07 4.59
N ASP A 131 11.27 1.56 4.77
CA ASP A 131 10.21 1.61 3.77
C ASP A 131 9.78 3.05 3.45
N LEU A 132 9.88 3.97 4.41
CA LEU A 132 9.60 5.40 4.19
C LEU A 132 10.51 6.02 3.11
N ARG A 133 11.76 5.57 3.02
CA ARG A 133 12.67 6.01 1.97
C ARG A 133 12.35 5.35 0.62
N GLN A 134 11.85 4.11 0.64
CA GLN A 134 11.46 3.43 -0.59
C GLN A 134 10.21 4.06 -1.20
N LEU A 135 9.27 4.53 -0.38
CA LEU A 135 8.08 5.24 -0.85
C LEU A 135 8.43 6.48 -1.69
N SER A 136 9.49 7.23 -1.33
CA SER A 136 9.89 8.44 -2.04
C SER A 136 10.45 8.20 -3.46
N HIS A 137 10.64 6.95 -3.86
CA HIS A 137 11.09 6.56 -5.18
C HIS A 137 10.13 5.57 -5.87
N ALA A 138 8.96 5.35 -5.27
CA ALA A 138 8.00 4.38 -5.76
C ALA A 138 6.84 5.03 -6.52
N TYR A 139 6.24 4.27 -7.42
CA TYR A 139 4.94 4.59 -7.98
C TYR A 139 3.83 4.06 -7.06
N ALA A 140 2.69 4.74 -7.07
CA ALA A 140 1.48 4.23 -6.42
C ALA A 140 0.36 4.09 -7.46
N ALA A 141 -0.19 2.89 -7.59
CA ALA A 141 -1.39 2.67 -8.38
C ALA A 141 -2.60 3.28 -7.68
N VAL A 142 -3.31 4.15 -8.37
CA VAL A 142 -4.45 4.89 -7.84
C VAL A 142 -5.71 4.54 -8.63
N THR A 143 -6.78 4.13 -7.93
CA THR A 143 -8.13 3.99 -8.50
C THR A 143 -9.12 4.71 -7.61
N ALA A 144 -9.94 5.56 -8.19
CA ALA A 144 -11.00 6.27 -7.48
C ALA A 144 -12.07 6.73 -8.49
N PRO A 145 -13.31 6.99 -8.05
CA PRO A 145 -14.29 7.68 -8.87
C PRO A 145 -13.77 9.01 -9.39
N ALA A 146 -14.06 9.37 -10.64
CA ALA A 146 -13.51 10.55 -11.32
C ALA A 146 -13.58 11.86 -10.50
N PRO A 147 -14.68 12.18 -9.77
CA PRO A 147 -14.75 13.43 -9.00
C PRO A 147 -13.77 13.50 -7.82
N VAL A 148 -13.33 12.36 -7.30
CA VAL A 148 -12.44 12.26 -6.11
C VAL A 148 -11.05 11.71 -6.44
N LEU A 149 -10.79 11.38 -7.69
CA LEU A 149 -9.48 10.93 -8.16
C LEU A 149 -8.34 11.89 -7.78
N PRO A 150 -8.49 13.23 -7.85
CA PRO A 150 -7.46 14.16 -7.40
C PRO A 150 -7.12 14.02 -5.92
N ILE A 151 -8.07 13.62 -5.06
CA ILE A 151 -7.83 13.38 -3.63
C ILE A 151 -6.93 12.14 -3.47
N ALA A 152 -7.24 11.06 -4.18
CA ALA A 152 -6.44 9.84 -4.12
C ALA A 152 -5.02 10.05 -4.64
N GLN A 153 -4.86 10.83 -5.73
CA GLN A 153 -3.54 11.22 -6.25
C GLN A 153 -2.77 12.09 -5.26
N ALA A 154 -3.43 13.05 -4.61
CA ALA A 154 -2.79 13.88 -3.58
C ALA A 154 -2.30 13.04 -2.40
N LEU A 155 -3.10 12.08 -1.92
CA LEU A 155 -2.68 11.15 -0.87
C LEU A 155 -1.48 10.29 -1.29
N ALA A 156 -1.42 9.82 -2.54
CA ALA A 156 -0.26 9.11 -3.06
C ALA A 156 1.01 9.99 -3.04
N VAL A 157 0.90 11.26 -3.42
CA VAL A 157 2.01 12.23 -3.33
C VAL A 157 2.40 12.48 -1.87
N GLU A 158 1.46 12.59 -0.96
CA GLU A 158 1.73 12.76 0.48
C GLU A 158 2.38 11.53 1.11
N LEU A 159 2.17 10.33 0.54
CA LEU A 159 2.94 9.13 0.88
C LEU A 159 4.39 9.18 0.35
N GLY A 160 4.71 10.13 -0.52
CA GLY A 160 6.00 10.25 -1.18
C GLY A 160 6.06 9.57 -2.55
N CYS A 161 4.95 9.00 -3.04
CA CYS A 161 4.90 8.22 -4.27
C CYS A 161 4.50 9.07 -5.49
N GLU A 162 4.89 8.62 -6.67
CA GLU A 162 4.35 9.14 -7.93
C GLU A 162 3.04 8.42 -8.27
N PRO A 163 1.88 9.11 -8.37
CA PRO A 163 0.61 8.47 -8.63
C PRO A 163 0.46 8.06 -10.11
N VAL A 164 0.04 6.82 -10.34
CA VAL A 164 -0.35 6.29 -11.65
C VAL A 164 -1.79 5.81 -11.58
N VAL A 165 -2.64 6.30 -12.45
CA VAL A 165 -4.04 5.88 -12.51
C VAL A 165 -4.13 4.48 -13.12
N VAL A 166 -4.74 3.57 -12.37
CA VAL A 166 -5.04 2.21 -12.82
C VAL A 166 -6.55 2.05 -12.83
N ALA A 167 -7.11 1.68 -13.97
CA ALA A 167 -8.54 1.46 -14.11
C ALA A 167 -9.03 0.30 -13.22
N GLU A 168 -10.29 0.33 -12.80
CA GLU A 168 -10.89 -0.68 -11.92
C GLU A 168 -10.72 -2.09 -12.51
N GLU A 169 -11.00 -2.25 -13.79
CA GLU A 169 -10.92 -3.49 -14.54
C GLU A 169 -9.48 -4.00 -14.74
N SER A 170 -8.49 -3.12 -14.62
CA SER A 170 -7.07 -3.46 -14.78
C SER A 170 -6.39 -3.89 -13.49
N ARG A 171 -7.06 -3.77 -12.33
CA ARG A 171 -6.48 -4.08 -11.03
C ARG A 171 -6.00 -5.52 -10.89
N ALA A 172 -6.75 -6.48 -11.41
CA ALA A 172 -6.35 -7.89 -11.36
C ALA A 172 -5.04 -8.14 -12.13
N ALA A 173 -4.94 -7.63 -13.36
CA ALA A 173 -3.73 -7.77 -14.17
C ALA A 173 -2.52 -7.01 -13.55
N TYR A 174 -2.77 -5.85 -12.95
CA TYR A 174 -1.76 -5.11 -12.20
C TYR A 174 -1.22 -5.94 -11.03
N ALA A 175 -2.10 -6.53 -10.23
CA ALA A 175 -1.69 -7.36 -9.08
C ALA A 175 -0.92 -8.60 -9.52
N GLU A 176 -1.36 -9.29 -10.58
CA GLU A 176 -0.67 -10.45 -11.18
C GLU A 176 0.75 -10.09 -11.61
N ALA A 177 0.94 -8.92 -12.25
CA ALA A 177 2.27 -8.46 -12.65
C ALA A 177 3.20 -8.25 -11.46
N LEU A 178 2.70 -7.63 -10.38
CA LEU A 178 3.48 -7.40 -9.16
C LEU A 178 3.80 -8.71 -8.42
N GLU A 179 2.85 -9.63 -8.32
CA GLU A 179 3.04 -10.94 -7.72
C GLU A 179 4.09 -11.73 -8.50
N THR A 180 3.98 -11.77 -9.83
CA THR A 180 4.96 -12.39 -10.73
C THR A 180 6.35 -11.84 -10.48
N ALA A 181 6.54 -10.52 -10.51
CA ALA A 181 7.84 -9.91 -10.27
C ALA A 181 8.41 -10.25 -8.88
N THR A 182 7.56 -10.26 -7.85
CA THR A 182 7.98 -10.52 -6.48
C THR A 182 8.33 -11.99 -6.24
N GLU A 183 7.48 -12.92 -6.68
CA GLU A 183 7.65 -14.35 -6.46
C GLU A 183 8.83 -14.92 -7.24
N PHE A 184 8.93 -14.58 -8.52
CA PHE A 184 10.07 -15.04 -9.33
C PHE A 184 11.40 -14.48 -8.82
N SER A 185 11.45 -13.20 -8.43
CA SER A 185 12.66 -12.61 -7.87
C SER A 185 13.11 -13.34 -6.60
N ARG A 186 12.19 -13.63 -5.68
CA ARG A 186 12.48 -14.40 -4.46
C ARG A 186 12.96 -15.81 -4.78
N SER A 187 12.27 -16.48 -5.70
CA SER A 187 12.59 -17.86 -6.08
C SER A 187 13.98 -17.98 -6.69
N ILE A 188 14.32 -17.09 -7.63
CA ILE A 188 15.64 -17.05 -8.28
C ILE A 188 16.74 -16.77 -7.26
N VAL A 189 16.58 -15.78 -6.38
CA VAL A 189 17.58 -15.46 -5.35
C VAL A 189 17.78 -16.64 -4.41
N ARG A 190 16.72 -17.29 -3.94
CA ARG A 190 16.79 -18.47 -3.08
C ARG A 190 17.55 -19.60 -3.77
N GLN A 191 17.15 -20.00 -4.96
CA GLN A 191 17.78 -21.08 -5.71
C GLN A 191 19.26 -20.80 -5.97
N SER A 192 19.62 -19.59 -6.37
CA SER A 192 20.99 -19.21 -6.64
C SER A 192 21.85 -19.21 -5.38
N THR A 193 21.31 -18.76 -4.23
CA THR A 193 22.04 -18.80 -2.97
C THR A 193 22.26 -20.25 -2.47
N GLU A 194 21.29 -21.14 -2.67
CA GLU A 194 21.41 -22.57 -2.35
C GLU A 194 22.52 -23.23 -3.19
N LEU A 195 22.57 -22.98 -4.50
CA LEU A 195 23.60 -23.52 -5.39
C LEU A 195 25.02 -23.03 -5.01
N LEU A 196 25.16 -21.73 -4.68
CA LEU A 196 26.45 -21.19 -4.22
C LEU A 196 26.88 -21.79 -2.87
N ALA A 197 25.94 -22.01 -1.96
CA ALA A 197 26.23 -22.66 -0.69
C ALA A 197 26.73 -24.11 -0.91
N GLN A 198 26.12 -24.86 -1.84
CA GLN A 198 26.58 -26.21 -2.24
C GLN A 198 27.96 -26.17 -2.88
N ALA A 199 28.29 -25.12 -3.60
CA ALA A 199 29.63 -24.88 -4.17
C ALA A 199 30.67 -24.40 -3.13
N GLY A 200 30.31 -24.31 -1.85
CA GLY A 200 31.20 -23.90 -0.77
C GLY A 200 31.45 -22.41 -0.65
N ILE A 201 30.65 -21.57 -1.32
CA ILE A 201 30.80 -20.11 -1.23
C ILE A 201 30.21 -19.61 0.10
N PRO A 202 31.03 -18.96 0.96
CA PRO A 202 30.51 -18.38 2.19
C PRO A 202 29.67 -17.12 1.90
N PHE A 203 28.60 -16.94 2.70
CA PHE A 203 27.70 -15.76 2.58
C PHE A 203 27.13 -15.55 1.17
N PRO A 204 26.47 -16.54 0.55
CA PRO A 204 26.08 -16.52 -0.86
C PRO A 204 25.17 -15.33 -1.21
N GLY A 205 24.32 -14.86 -0.29
CA GLY A 205 23.50 -13.67 -0.52
C GLY A 205 24.32 -12.40 -0.71
N ARG A 206 25.40 -12.22 0.05
CA ARG A 206 26.33 -11.08 -0.14
C ARG A 206 27.08 -11.21 -1.44
N TYR A 207 27.50 -12.43 -1.80
CA TYR A 207 28.21 -12.71 -3.04
C TYR A 207 27.37 -12.34 -4.27
N LEU A 208 26.07 -12.68 -4.25
CA LEU A 208 25.15 -12.41 -5.36
C LEU A 208 24.66 -10.96 -5.43
N SER A 209 24.74 -10.20 -4.35
CA SER A 209 24.08 -8.89 -4.24
C SER A 209 24.39 -7.97 -5.42
N ALA A 210 25.65 -7.72 -5.74
CA ALA A 210 26.03 -6.83 -6.84
C ALA A 210 25.57 -7.35 -8.21
N LEU A 211 25.69 -8.66 -8.44
CA LEU A 211 25.25 -9.29 -9.69
C LEU A 211 23.74 -9.17 -9.89
N ILE A 212 22.95 -9.49 -8.88
CA ILE A 212 21.48 -9.44 -8.96
C ILE A 212 21.02 -7.99 -9.18
N HIS A 213 21.53 -7.02 -8.41
CA HIS A 213 21.15 -5.61 -8.60
C HIS A 213 21.45 -5.14 -10.02
N SER A 214 22.69 -5.35 -10.52
CA SER A 214 23.03 -4.90 -11.88
C SER A 214 22.23 -5.62 -12.97
N THR A 215 21.93 -6.90 -12.80
CA THR A 215 21.11 -7.65 -13.76
C THR A 215 19.68 -7.13 -13.81
N VAL A 216 19.08 -6.87 -12.64
CA VAL A 216 17.72 -6.32 -12.55
C VAL A 216 17.67 -4.90 -13.11
N ASP A 217 18.64 -4.04 -12.77
CA ASP A 217 18.74 -2.67 -13.27
C ASP A 217 18.84 -2.63 -14.82
N HIS A 218 19.66 -3.51 -15.41
CA HIS A 218 19.73 -3.63 -16.86
C HIS A 218 18.40 -4.09 -17.47
N ALA A 219 17.78 -5.13 -16.91
CA ALA A 219 16.50 -5.64 -17.40
C ALA A 219 15.38 -4.59 -17.32
N LEU A 220 15.33 -3.79 -16.24
CA LEU A 220 14.38 -2.70 -16.10
C LEU A 220 14.65 -1.56 -17.10
N THR A 221 15.91 -1.25 -17.36
CA THR A 221 16.31 -0.26 -18.38
C THR A 221 15.88 -0.71 -19.77
N ASP A 222 16.13 -1.97 -20.12
CA ASP A 222 15.74 -2.54 -21.41
C ASP A 222 14.22 -2.56 -21.57
N ALA A 223 13.47 -2.95 -20.52
CA ALA A 223 12.02 -2.92 -20.52
C ALA A 223 11.46 -1.50 -20.66
N GLY A 224 12.05 -0.51 -19.99
CA GLY A 224 11.67 0.91 -20.10
C GLY A 224 11.91 1.50 -21.49
N SER A 225 12.86 0.96 -22.26
CA SER A 225 13.14 1.37 -23.64
C SER A 225 12.09 0.87 -24.65
N LEU A 226 11.28 -0.13 -24.27
CA LEU A 226 10.25 -0.72 -25.17
C LEU A 226 9.01 0.19 -25.34
N GLY A 227 8.87 1.28 -24.60
CA GLY A 227 7.75 2.25 -24.70
C GLY A 227 6.35 1.61 -24.65
N PRO A 228 5.28 2.35 -24.45
CA PRO A 228 3.93 1.81 -24.65
C PRO A 228 3.79 1.40 -26.12
N GLY A 229 3.40 0.14 -26.36
CA GLY A 229 3.14 -0.36 -27.71
C GLY A 229 2.15 0.54 -28.46
N PRO A 230 2.14 0.54 -29.79
CA PRO A 230 1.34 1.44 -30.62
C PRO A 230 -0.17 1.39 -30.33
N ASP A 231 -0.67 0.32 -29.71
CA ASP A 231 -2.08 0.16 -29.36
C ASP A 231 -2.49 0.82 -28.02
N ALA A 232 -1.55 1.29 -27.20
CA ALA A 232 -1.86 1.90 -25.91
C ALA A 232 -2.24 3.40 -25.99
N LEU A 233 -2.14 4.00 -27.17
CA LEU A 233 -2.44 5.42 -27.42
C LEU A 233 -3.73 5.64 -28.22
N ALA A 234 -4.51 4.59 -28.48
CA ALA A 234 -5.74 4.64 -29.29
C ALA A 234 -7.01 4.39 -28.45
N GLY A 235 -7.09 4.98 -27.24
CA GLY A 235 -8.26 4.91 -26.37
C GLY A 235 -8.65 6.27 -25.83
#